data_95394b29b8ac8722c2df280a59dbbf29
#
_entry.id   95394b29b8ac8722c2df280a59dbbf29
#
_cell.length_a   1.000
_cell.length_b   1.000
_cell.length_c   1.000
_cell.angle_alpha   90.00
_cell.angle_beta   90.00
_cell.angle_gamma   90.00
#
_symmetry.space_group_name_H-M   'P 1'
#
loop_
_entity.id
_entity.type
_entity.pdbx_description
1 polymer ?
#
loop_
_entity_poly.entity_id
_entity_poly.type
_entity_poly.pdbx_seq_one_letter_code
_entity_poly.pdbx_strand_id
1 'polypeptide(L)'
;VNPESTFARIYQELINFCKTHGQFDPATMGTVPNVGLMAQKAEEYGSHDKTFELAESGVADIVDLATGEVLLTQNVEAGDIWRMCTVTDAAIRDWVKLAVHRARVSGMTAVFWLDTERPHEAELRKKVKAYLKDHD
;
A
#
# COMPACT_ATOMS: atom_id res chain seq x y z
N VAL A 1 14.70 -10.16 -3.96
CA VAL A 1 13.58 -10.93 -3.38
C VAL A 1 12.66 -9.95 -2.69
N ASN A 2 11.40 -9.96 -3.06
CA ASN A 2 10.37 -9.09 -2.47
C ASN A 2 9.66 -9.88 -1.35
N PRO A 3 9.70 -9.44 -0.08
CA PRO A 3 8.99 -10.09 1.02
C PRO A 3 7.47 -9.88 0.98
N GLU A 4 7.01 -8.94 0.18
CA GLU A 4 5.59 -8.60 -0.03
C GLU A 4 4.94 -9.57 -1.02
N SER A 5 3.78 -10.11 -0.69
CA SER A 5 3.06 -11.07 -1.52
C SER A 5 2.07 -10.43 -2.52
N THR A 6 1.85 -9.12 -2.45
CA THR A 6 0.87 -8.39 -3.27
C THR A 6 1.12 -8.56 -4.77
N PHE A 7 2.36 -8.45 -5.20
CA PHE A 7 2.73 -8.61 -6.61
C PHE A 7 2.57 -10.05 -7.12
N ALA A 8 2.66 -11.05 -6.26
CA ALA A 8 2.49 -12.44 -6.67
C ALA A 8 1.09 -12.70 -7.24
N ARG A 9 0.05 -12.07 -6.70
CA ARG A 9 -1.32 -12.18 -7.21
C ARG A 9 -1.47 -11.53 -8.58
N ILE A 10 -0.86 -10.37 -8.80
CA ILE A 10 -0.86 -9.68 -10.10
C ILE A 10 -0.20 -10.55 -11.17
N TYR A 11 0.96 -11.12 -10.88
CA TYR A 11 1.63 -12.03 -11.80
C TYR A 11 0.82 -13.31 -12.05
N GLN A 12 0.18 -13.85 -11.01
CA GLN A 12 -0.67 -15.03 -11.17
C GLN A 12 -1.86 -14.76 -12.09
N GLU A 13 -2.53 -13.61 -11.94
CA GLU A 13 -3.63 -13.21 -12.82
C GLU A 13 -3.18 -12.96 -14.25
N LEU A 14 -2.02 -12.35 -14.44
CA LEU A 14 -1.43 -12.15 -15.75
C LEU A 14 -1.14 -13.49 -16.44
N ILE A 15 -0.56 -14.45 -15.71
CA ILE A 15 -0.29 -15.80 -16.21
C ILE A 15 -1.59 -16.52 -16.57
N ASN A 16 -2.61 -16.44 -15.71
CA ASN A 16 -3.91 -17.04 -15.95
C ASN A 16 -4.57 -16.45 -17.20
N PHE A 17 -4.51 -15.14 -17.36
CA PHE A 17 -5.01 -14.46 -18.56
C PHE A 17 -4.29 -14.97 -19.82
N CYS A 18 -2.96 -15.03 -19.81
CA CYS A 18 -2.19 -15.50 -20.95
C CYS A 18 -2.44 -16.99 -21.27
N LYS A 19 -2.69 -17.83 -20.27
CA LYS A 19 -3.06 -19.24 -20.49
C LYS A 19 -4.41 -19.38 -21.23
N THR A 20 -5.34 -18.46 -20.98
CA THR A 20 -6.69 -18.49 -21.54
C THR A 20 -6.78 -17.81 -22.89
N HIS A 21 -6.07 -16.68 -23.07
CA HIS A 21 -6.23 -15.79 -24.24
C HIS A 21 -4.98 -15.74 -25.15
N GLY A 22 -3.89 -16.40 -24.75
CA GLY A 22 -2.61 -16.28 -25.43
C GLY A 22 -1.77 -15.12 -24.88
N GLN A 23 -0.54 -15.01 -25.38
CA GLN A 23 0.37 -13.92 -24.98
C GLN A 23 -0.09 -12.56 -25.52
N PHE A 24 0.29 -11.50 -24.84
CA PHE A 24 0.10 -10.14 -25.35
C PHE A 24 0.99 -9.88 -26.57
N ASP A 25 0.45 -9.17 -27.54
CA ASP A 25 1.24 -8.64 -28.64
C ASP A 25 1.92 -7.33 -28.19
N PRO A 26 3.26 -7.29 -28.14
CA PRO A 26 4.00 -6.09 -27.73
C PRO A 26 3.69 -4.83 -28.56
N ALA A 27 3.27 -5.01 -29.82
CA ALA A 27 2.95 -3.92 -30.72
C ALA A 27 1.60 -3.24 -30.39
N THR A 28 0.67 -4.00 -29.80
CA THR A 28 -0.72 -3.55 -29.60
C THR A 28 -1.16 -3.52 -28.14
N MET A 29 -0.44 -4.13 -27.22
CA MET A 29 -0.84 -4.22 -25.81
C MET A 29 -0.87 -2.87 -25.07
N GLY A 30 -0.24 -1.85 -25.63
CA GLY A 30 -0.14 -0.54 -24.99
C GLY A 30 0.84 -0.53 -23.82
N THR A 31 0.74 0.49 -22.99
CA THR A 31 1.59 0.68 -21.80
C THR A 31 0.78 1.20 -20.62
N VAL A 32 1.19 0.81 -19.42
CA VAL A 32 0.65 1.32 -18.15
C VAL A 32 1.78 2.05 -17.41
N PRO A 33 1.96 3.36 -17.64
CA PRO A 33 3.00 4.11 -16.97
C PRO A 33 2.71 4.24 -15.49
N ASN A 34 3.75 4.12 -14.67
CA ASN A 34 3.64 4.35 -13.23
C ASN A 34 3.46 5.84 -12.94
N VAL A 35 2.49 6.20 -12.09
CA VAL A 35 2.30 7.57 -11.61
C VAL A 35 3.45 8.01 -10.71
N GLY A 36 4.00 7.08 -9.94
CA GLY A 36 5.01 7.30 -8.92
C GLY A 36 4.56 6.78 -7.55
N LEU A 37 5.50 6.75 -6.64
CA LEU A 37 5.29 6.32 -5.27
C LEU A 37 4.94 7.52 -4.38
N MET A 38 4.36 7.25 -3.22
CA MET A 38 4.20 8.25 -2.17
C MET A 38 5.57 8.76 -1.69
N ALA A 39 5.58 9.93 -1.07
CA ALA A 39 6.77 10.49 -0.44
C ALA A 39 7.32 9.54 0.64
N GLN A 40 8.62 9.69 0.93
CA GLN A 40 9.29 8.93 1.98
C GLN A 40 8.50 8.96 3.29
N LYS A 41 8.49 7.86 4.02
CA LYS A 41 7.68 7.61 5.24
C LYS A 41 6.17 7.49 5.00
N ALA A 42 5.74 7.41 3.77
CA ALA A 42 4.35 7.15 3.42
C ALA A 42 4.13 5.77 2.82
N GLU A 43 5.21 5.05 2.55
CA GLU A 43 5.20 3.71 2.01
C GLU A 43 5.59 2.65 3.03
N GLU A 44 5.11 1.44 2.78
CA GLU A 44 5.46 0.26 3.57
C GLU A 44 6.93 -0.13 3.44
N TYR A 45 7.55 0.14 2.29
CA TYR A 45 8.96 -0.14 2.02
C TYR A 45 9.87 1.00 2.44
N GLY A 46 10.88 0.69 3.27
CA GLY A 46 11.92 1.64 3.64
C GLY A 46 11.52 2.69 4.68
N SER A 47 10.31 2.63 5.22
CA SER A 47 9.79 3.58 6.20
C SER A 47 9.57 2.98 7.59
N HIS A 48 10.27 1.91 7.92
CA HIS A 48 10.10 1.21 9.20
C HIS A 48 10.96 1.87 10.28
N ASP A 49 10.49 2.96 10.85
CA ASP A 49 11.17 3.71 11.89
C ASP A 49 11.02 3.08 13.30
N LYS A 50 10.20 2.03 13.42
CA LYS A 50 10.01 1.23 14.63
C LYS A 50 10.17 -0.25 14.27
N THR A 51 11.36 -0.79 14.48
CA THR A 51 11.67 -2.19 14.20
C THR A 51 12.51 -2.76 15.33
N PHE A 52 12.11 -3.87 15.90
CA PHE A 52 12.85 -4.58 16.96
C PHE A 52 12.51 -6.06 16.97
N GLU A 53 13.46 -6.87 17.45
CA GLU A 53 13.29 -8.28 17.71
C GLU A 53 12.65 -8.48 19.09
N LEU A 54 11.70 -9.40 19.20
CA LEU A 54 11.07 -9.75 20.45
C LEU A 54 11.90 -10.84 21.17
N ALA A 55 12.36 -10.51 22.36
CA ALA A 55 13.25 -11.39 23.13
C ALA A 55 12.51 -12.60 23.72
N GLU A 56 11.21 -12.49 23.97
CA GLU A 56 10.40 -13.49 24.65
C GLU A 56 9.05 -13.66 23.95
N SER A 57 8.48 -14.89 24.05
CA SER A 57 7.11 -15.15 23.61
C SER A 57 6.11 -14.53 24.57
N GLY A 58 5.00 -14.01 24.06
CA GLY A 58 3.97 -13.37 24.87
C GLY A 58 2.89 -12.67 24.04
N VAL A 59 2.42 -11.55 24.54
CA VAL A 59 1.43 -10.71 23.89
C VAL A 59 2.01 -9.31 23.71
N ALA A 60 1.94 -8.80 22.50
CA ALA A 60 2.28 -7.41 22.18
C ALA A 60 1.00 -6.59 22.04
N ASP A 61 0.84 -5.56 22.83
CA ASP A 61 -0.30 -4.64 22.80
C ASP A 61 0.13 -3.28 22.28
N ILE A 62 -0.73 -2.68 21.45
CA ILE A 62 -0.65 -1.25 21.12
C ILE A 62 -1.69 -0.54 21.94
N VAL A 63 -1.23 0.36 22.81
CA VAL A 63 -2.06 1.06 23.80
C VAL A 63 -2.07 2.55 23.51
N ASP A 64 -3.25 3.16 23.46
CA ASP A 64 -3.37 4.62 23.49
C ASP A 64 -3.00 5.12 24.90
N LEU A 65 -1.89 5.85 24.99
CA LEU A 65 -1.38 6.35 26.26
C LEU A 65 -2.27 7.41 26.92
N ALA A 66 -3.13 8.08 26.16
CA ALA A 66 -4.02 9.10 26.70
C ALA A 66 -5.27 8.49 27.36
N THR A 67 -5.78 7.40 26.81
CA THR A 67 -7.01 6.73 27.25
C THR A 67 -6.76 5.44 28.02
N GLY A 68 -5.59 4.80 27.81
CA GLY A 68 -5.29 3.45 28.30
C GLY A 68 -5.98 2.35 27.50
N GLU A 69 -6.63 2.68 26.39
CA GLU A 69 -7.31 1.71 25.53
C GLU A 69 -6.31 0.86 24.75
N VAL A 70 -6.52 -0.45 24.73
CA VAL A 70 -5.77 -1.39 23.90
C VAL A 70 -6.37 -1.36 22.48
N LEU A 71 -5.62 -0.81 21.52
CA LEU A 71 -6.07 -0.66 20.14
C LEU A 71 -5.82 -1.93 19.30
N LEU A 72 -4.77 -2.68 19.62
CA LEU A 72 -4.39 -3.90 18.92
C LEU A 72 -3.67 -4.84 19.89
N THR A 73 -3.99 -6.12 19.79
CA THR A 73 -3.34 -7.21 20.53
C THR A 73 -2.85 -8.26 19.55
N GLN A 74 -1.61 -8.70 19.70
CA GLN A 74 -1.00 -9.72 18.86
C GLN A 74 -0.21 -10.73 19.72
N ASN A 75 -0.46 -12.03 19.50
CA ASN A 75 0.40 -13.07 20.05
C ASN A 75 1.72 -13.08 19.26
N VAL A 76 2.82 -13.19 19.97
CA VAL A 76 4.17 -13.16 19.42
C VAL A 76 5.04 -14.24 20.01
N GLU A 77 6.06 -14.67 19.27
CA GLU A 77 7.04 -15.64 19.69
C GLU A 77 8.43 -15.01 19.82
N ALA A 78 9.29 -15.61 20.63
CA ALA A 78 10.68 -15.17 20.73
C ALA A 78 11.37 -15.26 19.35
N GLY A 79 12.07 -14.19 18.96
CA GLY A 79 12.71 -14.07 17.65
C GLY A 79 11.81 -13.45 16.57
N ASP A 80 10.54 -13.21 16.85
CA ASP A 80 9.68 -12.44 15.92
C ASP A 80 10.19 -11.01 15.77
N ILE A 81 10.05 -10.48 14.56
CA ILE A 81 10.39 -9.09 14.26
C ILE A 81 9.11 -8.26 14.24
N TRP A 82 8.99 -7.35 15.19
CA TRP A 82 7.95 -6.34 15.19
C TRP A 82 8.40 -5.10 14.42
N ARG A 83 7.53 -4.60 13.57
CA ARG A 83 7.78 -3.35 12.87
C ARG A 83 6.50 -2.54 12.74
N MET A 84 6.62 -1.22 12.83
CA MET A 84 5.54 -0.27 12.63
C MET A 84 5.94 0.75 11.58
N CYS A 85 4.96 1.17 10.78
CA CYS A 85 5.11 2.20 9.77
C CYS A 85 3.99 3.23 9.94
N THR A 86 4.32 4.50 9.84
CA THR A 86 3.35 5.58 9.87
C THR A 86 3.25 6.22 8.49
N VAL A 87 2.06 6.22 7.92
CA VAL A 87 1.76 6.93 6.68
C VAL A 87 1.20 8.31 7.03
N THR A 88 1.93 9.37 6.66
CA THR A 88 1.50 10.74 6.97
C THR A 88 0.40 11.22 6.03
N ASP A 89 -0.56 11.97 6.55
CA ASP A 89 -1.68 12.50 5.77
C ASP A 89 -1.21 13.43 4.63
N ALA A 90 -0.19 14.24 4.90
CA ALA A 90 0.40 15.13 3.89
C ALA A 90 0.94 14.36 2.67
N ALA A 91 1.59 13.22 2.90
CA ALA A 91 2.11 12.38 1.84
C ALA A 91 0.99 11.73 1.00
N ILE A 92 -0.13 11.35 1.65
CA ILE A 92 -1.30 10.79 0.94
C ILE A 92 -1.94 11.87 0.06
N ARG A 93 -2.09 13.09 0.56
CA ARG A 93 -2.62 14.24 -0.23
C ARG A 93 -1.75 14.55 -1.44
N ASP A 94 -0.44 14.59 -1.25
CA ASP A 94 0.49 14.81 -2.35
C ASP A 94 0.44 13.70 -3.39
N TRP A 95 0.32 12.45 -2.97
CA TRP A 95 0.18 11.31 -3.86
C TRP A 95 -1.11 11.39 -4.71
N VAL A 96 -2.24 11.76 -4.11
CA VAL A 96 -3.51 11.98 -4.84
C VAL A 96 -3.35 13.13 -5.84
N LYS A 97 -2.77 14.26 -5.42
CA LYS A 97 -2.48 15.41 -6.29
C LYS A 97 -1.59 15.01 -7.47
N LEU A 98 -0.55 14.21 -7.23
CA LEU A 98 0.33 13.70 -8.27
C LEU A 98 -0.43 12.84 -9.28
N ALA A 99 -1.29 11.93 -8.80
CA ALA A 99 -2.10 11.07 -9.67
C ALA A 99 -3.05 11.89 -10.56
N VAL A 100 -3.74 12.88 -9.99
CA VAL A 100 -4.63 13.77 -10.74
C VAL A 100 -3.85 14.58 -11.78
N HIS A 101 -2.70 15.15 -11.40
CA HIS A 101 -1.84 15.87 -12.31
C HIS A 101 -1.39 15.00 -13.48
N ARG A 102 -0.93 13.80 -13.22
CA ARG A 102 -0.49 12.83 -14.25
C ARG A 102 -1.63 12.42 -15.18
N ALA A 103 -2.82 12.17 -14.64
CA ALA A 103 -4.01 11.86 -15.44
C ALA A 103 -4.34 13.02 -16.41
N ARG A 104 -4.34 14.25 -15.92
CA ARG A 104 -4.63 15.46 -16.74
C ARG A 104 -3.59 15.68 -17.84
N VAL A 105 -2.31 15.59 -17.49
CA VAL A 105 -1.22 15.83 -18.47
C VAL A 105 -1.15 14.76 -19.53
N SER A 106 -1.38 13.49 -19.17
CA SER A 106 -1.30 12.38 -20.11
C SER A 106 -2.59 12.11 -20.88
N GLY A 107 -3.73 12.60 -20.39
CA GLY A 107 -5.05 12.23 -20.89
C GLY A 107 -5.44 10.75 -20.59
N MET A 108 -4.64 10.06 -19.77
CA MET A 108 -4.86 8.67 -19.41
C MET A 108 -5.55 8.54 -18.05
N THR A 109 -6.34 7.49 -17.88
CA THR A 109 -6.96 7.18 -16.58
C THR A 109 -5.90 6.81 -15.56
N ALA A 110 -5.89 7.47 -14.40
CA ALA A 110 -5.11 7.05 -13.25
C ALA A 110 -5.89 6.04 -12.40
N VAL A 111 -5.27 4.95 -12.02
CA VAL A 111 -5.87 3.91 -11.20
C VAL A 111 -5.14 3.80 -9.87
N PHE A 112 -5.85 4.01 -8.77
CA PHE A 112 -5.38 3.69 -7.43
C PHE A 112 -5.65 2.21 -7.17
N TRP A 113 -4.62 1.39 -7.23
CA TRP A 113 -4.74 -0.05 -7.06
C TRP A 113 -4.69 -0.39 -5.57
N LEU A 114 -5.84 -0.41 -4.93
CA LEU A 114 -5.99 -0.59 -3.49
C LEU A 114 -6.91 -1.79 -3.20
N ASP A 115 -6.39 -2.75 -2.44
CA ASP A 115 -7.10 -3.94 -1.98
C ASP A 115 -7.84 -3.64 -0.67
N THR A 116 -9.14 -3.80 -0.66
CA THR A 116 -9.97 -3.55 0.52
C THR A 116 -9.84 -4.61 1.61
N GLU A 117 -9.31 -5.78 1.27
CA GLU A 117 -9.05 -6.84 2.25
C GLU A 117 -7.78 -6.58 3.07
N ARG A 118 -6.95 -5.61 2.64
CA ARG A 118 -5.77 -5.17 3.40
C ARG A 118 -6.12 -3.92 4.21
N PRO A 119 -6.05 -3.98 5.56
CA PRO A 119 -6.48 -2.88 6.43
C PRO A 119 -5.83 -1.54 6.10
N HIS A 120 -4.52 -1.53 5.82
CA HIS A 120 -3.80 -0.32 5.41
C HIS A 120 -4.37 0.30 4.12
N GLU A 121 -4.59 -0.52 3.10
CA GLU A 121 -5.11 -0.05 1.81
C GLU A 121 -6.58 0.34 1.87
N ALA A 122 -7.36 -0.31 2.75
CA ALA A 122 -8.74 0.08 3.02
C ALA A 122 -8.80 1.50 3.60
N GLU A 123 -7.92 1.86 4.54
CA GLU A 123 -7.82 3.23 5.08
C GLU A 123 -7.33 4.23 4.02
N LEU A 124 -6.31 3.88 3.22
CA LEU A 124 -5.87 4.71 2.09
C LEU A 124 -7.02 5.00 1.12
N ARG A 125 -7.83 3.99 0.81
CA ARG A 125 -8.99 4.15 -0.09
C ARG A 125 -10.00 5.18 0.41
N LYS A 126 -10.27 5.22 1.71
CA LYS A 126 -11.14 6.24 2.33
C LYS A 126 -10.58 7.64 2.10
N LYS A 127 -9.29 7.82 2.37
CA LYS A 127 -8.58 9.09 2.19
C LYS A 127 -8.52 9.52 0.74
N VAL A 128 -8.16 8.62 -0.18
CA VAL A 128 -8.14 8.90 -1.62
C VAL A 128 -9.51 9.40 -2.10
N LYS A 129 -10.60 8.72 -1.73
CA LYS A 129 -11.97 9.14 -2.07
C LYS A 129 -12.33 10.52 -1.51
N ALA A 130 -11.84 10.86 -0.32
CA ALA A 130 -12.06 12.17 0.27
C ALA A 130 -11.30 13.25 -0.49
N TYR A 131 -10.00 13.02 -0.75
CA TYR A 131 -9.12 14.03 -1.35
C TYR A 131 -9.35 14.24 -2.85
N LEU A 132 -9.84 13.22 -3.57
CA LEU A 132 -10.23 13.40 -4.96
C LEU A 132 -11.33 14.47 -5.16
N LYS A 133 -12.16 14.70 -4.15
CA LYS A 133 -13.19 15.76 -4.20
C LYS A 133 -12.62 17.18 -4.24
N ASP A 134 -11.37 17.34 -3.83
CA ASP A 134 -10.66 18.62 -3.85
C ASP A 134 -10.05 18.92 -5.24
N HIS A 135 -10.24 18.01 -6.21
CA HIS A 135 -9.62 18.04 -7.53
C HIS A 135 -10.68 17.88 -8.64
N ASP A 136 -11.51 18.83 -8.82
CA ASP A 136 -12.50 18.86 -9.93
C ASP A 136 -11.86 19.10 -11.31
#